data_f067d231bee047b939a568bc53fa920c
#
_entry.id   f067d231bee047b939a568bc53fa920c
#
_cell.length_a   1.000
_cell.length_b   1.000
_cell.length_c   1.000
_cell.angle_alpha   90.00
_cell.angle_beta   90.00
_cell.angle_gamma   90.00
#
_symmetry.space_group_name_H-M   'P 1'
#
loop_
_entity.id
_entity.type
_entity.pdbx_description
1 polymer ?
#
loop_
_entity_poly.entity_id
_entity_poly.type
_entity_poly.pdbx_seq_one_letter_code
_entity_poly.pdbx_strand_id
1 'polypeptide(L)'
;MQIRKVCFFLPSSKRDGAELSALECMDALQSLGMQCYAVMPMKGPLIADLKARQIRYLIIPYRGWIMAPTPVWNRLLITLWNLFITYPTILLVSRWKCDLIITNTINICVGAFVARLLGVPHVWYFREFGFEDHGWRFHLGEKPSFWIVNRLTVLGLAVSQAVAQKYQKNITAKVHDLYQPIYTYHSSYPDVFPDNKQSQLTCIIVGSLQEGKRQEDAIRAIGELRDQGIPVQLWVVGGGNRVYADFLKNLVREHNLTEQVKFFGQVNSAFPYIQQADVLLLCSRCEAFARVVVEAMKAGKPVVGTRSGGTVEQIQEGFNGFLYEPYNYQDLAAKIRYLVDHPKETQQMGHNARQWSMRTFTRERYQEKIAEILSQLSSG
;
A
#
# COMPACT_ATOMS: atom_id res chain seq x y z
N MET A 1 -15.92 -22.68 15.17
CA MET A 1 -14.55 -22.69 15.81
C MET A 1 -14.22 -21.27 16.23
N GLN A 2 -13.81 -21.02 17.50
CA GLN A 2 -13.44 -19.67 17.94
C GLN A 2 -11.97 -19.42 17.58
N ILE A 3 -11.70 -18.39 16.74
CA ILE A 3 -10.35 -18.00 16.37
C ILE A 3 -9.74 -17.19 17.52
N ARG A 4 -8.65 -17.71 18.11
CA ARG A 4 -7.90 -17.06 19.21
C ARG A 4 -6.45 -16.79 18.87
N LYS A 5 -5.87 -17.57 17.97
CA LYS A 5 -4.45 -17.50 17.59
C LYS A 5 -4.30 -17.41 16.09
N VAL A 6 -3.67 -16.35 15.61
CA VAL A 6 -3.51 -16.06 14.18
C VAL A 6 -2.03 -15.96 13.82
N CYS A 7 -1.60 -16.69 12.81
CA CYS A 7 -0.23 -16.64 12.31
C CYS A 7 -0.18 -15.92 10.96
N PHE A 8 0.65 -14.90 10.85
CA PHE A 8 0.88 -14.14 9.64
C PHE A 8 2.16 -14.59 8.92
N PHE A 9 2.06 -14.86 7.64
CA PHE A 9 3.22 -15.01 6.76
C PHE A 9 3.43 -13.69 6.01
N LEU A 10 4.61 -13.07 6.20
CA LEU A 10 4.93 -11.73 5.68
C LEU A 10 5.91 -11.84 4.49
N PRO A 11 5.78 -11.00 3.45
CA PRO A 11 6.63 -11.09 2.27
C PRO A 11 8.07 -10.65 2.51
N SER A 12 8.28 -9.79 3.50
CA SER A 12 9.60 -9.27 3.88
C SER A 12 9.66 -8.90 5.37
N SER A 13 10.79 -8.39 5.80
CA SER A 13 10.99 -7.81 7.14
C SER A 13 11.34 -6.31 7.09
N LYS A 14 11.07 -5.66 5.97
CA LYS A 14 11.20 -4.22 5.79
C LYS A 14 10.04 -3.49 6.47
N ARG A 15 10.02 -2.18 6.39
CA ARG A 15 8.89 -1.32 6.83
C ARG A 15 8.20 -0.69 5.63
N ASP A 16 7.91 -1.53 4.63
CA ASP A 16 7.16 -1.11 3.43
C ASP A 16 5.64 -1.17 3.68
N GLY A 17 4.85 -0.70 2.74
CA GLY A 17 3.39 -0.56 2.92
C GLY A 17 2.66 -1.85 3.32
N ALA A 18 3.04 -2.99 2.74
CA ALA A 18 2.41 -4.28 3.02
C ALA A 18 2.68 -4.76 4.46
N GLU A 19 3.92 -4.59 4.94
CA GLU A 19 4.32 -4.98 6.29
C GLU A 19 3.72 -4.07 7.36
N LEU A 20 3.72 -2.75 7.13
CA LEU A 20 3.05 -1.80 8.02
C LEU A 20 1.55 -2.10 8.14
N SER A 21 0.92 -2.42 7.02
CA SER A 21 -0.50 -2.81 7.01
C SER A 21 -0.76 -4.15 7.70
N ALA A 22 0.20 -5.08 7.69
CA ALA A 22 0.10 -6.31 8.45
C ALA A 22 0.18 -6.03 9.97
N LEU A 23 1.07 -5.11 10.40
CA LEU A 23 1.13 -4.68 11.80
C LEU A 23 -0.20 -4.06 12.26
N GLU A 24 -0.80 -3.19 11.45
CA GLU A 24 -2.11 -2.58 11.74
C GLU A 24 -3.21 -3.65 11.85
N CYS A 25 -3.17 -4.68 11.00
CA CYS A 25 -4.07 -5.82 11.09
C CYS A 25 -3.85 -6.62 12.39
N MET A 26 -2.59 -6.89 12.75
CA MET A 26 -2.26 -7.57 14.00
C MET A 26 -2.70 -6.76 15.22
N ASP A 27 -2.49 -5.42 15.22
CA ASP A 27 -2.95 -4.52 16.28
C ASP A 27 -4.48 -4.58 16.44
N ALA A 28 -5.22 -4.64 15.33
CA ALA A 28 -6.67 -4.77 15.35
C ALA A 28 -7.11 -6.13 15.94
N LEU A 29 -6.49 -7.23 15.51
CA LEU A 29 -6.81 -8.58 16.03
C LEU A 29 -6.43 -8.73 17.51
N GLN A 30 -5.31 -8.18 17.95
CA GLN A 30 -4.92 -8.18 19.35
C GLN A 30 -5.93 -7.40 20.23
N SER A 31 -6.47 -6.29 19.72
CA SER A 31 -7.52 -5.54 20.43
C SER A 31 -8.85 -6.32 20.55
N LEU A 32 -9.08 -7.27 19.64
CA LEU A 32 -10.20 -8.22 19.70
C LEU A 32 -9.89 -9.45 20.59
N GLY A 33 -8.76 -9.44 21.31
CA GLY A 33 -8.36 -10.52 22.23
C GLY A 33 -7.64 -11.69 21.54
N MET A 34 -7.25 -11.56 20.27
CA MET A 34 -6.54 -12.62 19.56
C MET A 34 -5.03 -12.51 19.75
N GLN A 35 -4.34 -13.62 19.87
CA GLN A 35 -2.88 -13.68 19.91
C GLN A 35 -2.31 -13.80 18.49
N CYS A 36 -1.40 -12.89 18.13
CA CYS A 36 -0.77 -12.87 16.83
C CYS A 36 0.65 -13.44 16.85
N TYR A 37 1.03 -14.07 15.74
CA TYR A 37 2.36 -14.63 15.47
C TYR A 37 2.79 -14.19 14.05
N ALA A 38 4.10 -14.14 13.79
CA ALA A 38 4.62 -13.76 12.49
C ALA A 38 5.71 -14.70 11.99
N VAL A 39 5.70 -14.99 10.69
CA VAL A 39 6.77 -15.69 9.99
C VAL A 39 7.28 -14.78 8.87
N MET A 40 8.61 -14.59 8.80
CA MET A 40 9.26 -13.69 7.85
C MET A 40 10.42 -14.40 7.13
N PRO A 41 10.76 -13.99 5.88
CA PRO A 41 11.83 -14.65 5.13
C PRO A 41 13.24 -14.29 5.58
N MET A 42 13.44 -13.16 6.25
CA MET A 42 14.76 -12.65 6.65
C MET A 42 14.69 -11.75 7.89
N LYS A 43 15.85 -11.42 8.47
CA LYS A 43 15.96 -10.39 9.50
C LYS A 43 15.81 -8.99 8.90
N GLY A 44 15.21 -8.05 9.64
CA GLY A 44 15.09 -6.66 9.21
C GLY A 44 14.41 -5.77 10.26
N PRO A 45 14.20 -4.49 9.94
CA PRO A 45 13.72 -3.47 10.88
C PRO A 45 12.34 -3.77 11.47
N LEU A 46 11.48 -4.53 10.80
CA LEU A 46 10.15 -4.93 11.28
C LEU A 46 10.20 -5.71 12.61
N ILE A 47 11.34 -6.36 12.91
CA ILE A 47 11.52 -7.11 14.16
C ILE A 47 11.34 -6.23 15.40
N ALA A 48 11.77 -4.97 15.34
CA ALA A 48 11.59 -4.03 16.45
C ALA A 48 10.10 -3.76 16.69
N ASP A 49 9.31 -3.59 15.61
CA ASP A 49 7.87 -3.35 15.67
C ASP A 49 7.12 -4.57 16.25
N LEU A 50 7.50 -5.79 15.85
CA LEU A 50 6.93 -7.03 16.39
C LEU A 50 7.25 -7.24 17.89
N LYS A 51 8.49 -6.94 18.30
CA LYS A 51 8.89 -7.00 19.71
C LYS A 51 8.13 -6.01 20.57
N ALA A 52 7.97 -4.77 20.10
CA ALA A 52 7.20 -3.74 20.81
C ALA A 52 5.73 -4.16 21.05
N ARG A 53 5.16 -4.98 20.15
CA ARG A 53 3.82 -5.55 20.24
C ARG A 53 3.74 -6.91 20.93
N GLN A 54 4.85 -7.40 21.45
CA GLN A 54 4.99 -8.72 22.06
C GLN A 54 4.57 -9.88 21.14
N ILE A 55 4.72 -9.70 19.81
CA ILE A 55 4.41 -10.69 18.80
C ILE A 55 5.61 -11.63 18.65
N ARG A 56 5.39 -12.94 18.90
CA ARG A 56 6.39 -13.97 18.65
C ARG A 56 6.55 -14.16 17.14
N TYR A 57 7.80 -14.37 16.68
CA TYR A 57 8.08 -14.53 15.26
C TYR A 57 9.11 -15.63 14.98
N LEU A 58 9.08 -16.10 13.73
CA LEU A 58 10.08 -17.02 13.16
C LEU A 58 10.68 -16.38 11.90
N ILE A 59 11.93 -16.73 11.63
CA ILE A 59 12.62 -16.35 10.39
C ILE A 59 12.84 -17.63 9.60
N ILE A 60 12.16 -17.74 8.45
CA ILE A 60 12.17 -18.89 7.56
C ILE A 60 12.43 -18.40 6.13
N PRO A 61 13.51 -18.81 5.47
CA PRO A 61 13.96 -18.19 4.21
C PRO A 61 13.17 -18.65 2.98
N TYR A 62 11.84 -18.48 2.98
CA TYR A 62 11.01 -18.69 1.79
C TYR A 62 11.16 -17.54 0.80
N ARG A 63 10.71 -17.77 -0.43
CA ARG A 63 10.81 -16.83 -1.55
C ARG A 63 9.46 -16.55 -2.19
N GLY A 64 9.34 -15.42 -2.87
CA GLY A 64 8.18 -15.10 -3.68
C GLY A 64 7.98 -16.11 -4.82
N TRP A 65 6.74 -16.41 -5.16
CA TRP A 65 6.34 -17.23 -6.32
C TRP A 65 5.73 -16.41 -7.46
N ILE A 66 5.66 -15.11 -7.26
CA ILE A 66 5.34 -14.07 -8.25
C ILE A 66 6.49 -13.09 -8.25
N MET A 67 6.99 -12.74 -9.42
CA MET A 67 8.06 -11.76 -9.57
C MET A 67 8.16 -11.26 -11.01
N ALA A 68 9.08 -10.31 -11.24
CA ALA A 68 9.48 -9.91 -12.58
C ALA A 68 9.91 -11.14 -13.42
N PRO A 69 9.78 -11.09 -14.74
CA PRO A 69 10.17 -12.19 -15.62
C PRO A 69 11.59 -12.68 -15.32
N THR A 70 11.73 -13.96 -14.99
CA THR A 70 12.99 -14.64 -14.68
C THR A 70 13.11 -15.93 -15.49
N PRO A 71 14.33 -16.46 -15.72
CA PRO A 71 14.56 -17.72 -16.40
C PRO A 71 13.75 -18.88 -15.77
N VAL A 72 13.26 -19.80 -16.61
CA VAL A 72 12.37 -20.91 -16.18
C VAL A 72 13.01 -21.78 -15.09
N TRP A 73 14.30 -22.08 -15.22
CA TRP A 73 15.01 -22.89 -14.24
C TRP A 73 15.09 -22.23 -12.85
N ASN A 74 15.22 -20.89 -12.78
CA ASN A 74 15.16 -20.15 -11.50
C ASN A 74 13.78 -20.27 -10.85
N ARG A 75 12.71 -20.22 -11.66
CA ARG A 75 11.34 -20.40 -11.17
C ARG A 75 11.14 -21.79 -10.58
N LEU A 76 11.67 -22.81 -11.27
CA LEU A 76 11.62 -24.18 -10.78
C LEU A 76 12.38 -24.34 -9.45
N LEU A 77 13.61 -23.82 -9.36
CA LEU A 77 14.40 -23.86 -8.13
C LEU A 77 13.70 -23.14 -6.96
N ILE A 78 13.09 -21.99 -7.19
CA ILE A 78 12.33 -21.27 -6.16
C ILE A 78 11.11 -22.09 -5.72
N THR A 79 10.40 -22.70 -6.65
CA THR A 79 9.25 -23.55 -6.33
C THR A 79 9.65 -24.76 -5.49
N LEU A 80 10.70 -25.47 -5.88
CA LEU A 80 11.25 -26.60 -5.12
C LEU A 80 11.74 -26.17 -3.73
N TRP A 81 12.43 -25.02 -3.65
CA TRP A 81 12.86 -24.45 -2.38
C TRP A 81 11.69 -24.16 -1.46
N ASN A 82 10.62 -23.53 -1.95
CA ASN A 82 9.44 -23.23 -1.15
C ASN A 82 8.74 -24.50 -0.67
N LEU A 83 8.68 -25.56 -1.47
CA LEU A 83 8.16 -26.85 -1.06
C LEU A 83 9.04 -27.48 0.03
N PHE A 84 10.36 -27.48 -0.14
CA PHE A 84 11.32 -27.99 0.83
C PHE A 84 11.22 -27.26 2.17
N ILE A 85 11.22 -25.92 2.17
CA ILE A 85 11.18 -25.12 3.40
C ILE A 85 9.81 -25.18 4.11
N THR A 86 8.76 -25.59 3.41
CA THR A 86 7.43 -25.77 4.01
C THR A 86 7.46 -26.82 5.14
N TYR A 87 8.19 -27.93 4.95
CA TYR A 87 8.25 -29.01 5.94
C TYR A 87 8.80 -28.57 7.32
N PRO A 88 10.00 -28.00 7.45
CA PRO A 88 10.49 -27.49 8.74
C PRO A 88 9.62 -26.35 9.28
N THR A 89 8.98 -25.56 8.42
CA THR A 89 8.05 -24.51 8.84
C THR A 89 6.84 -25.09 9.56
N ILE A 90 6.28 -26.19 9.08
CA ILE A 90 5.16 -26.88 9.74
C ILE A 90 5.54 -27.27 11.17
N LEU A 91 6.71 -27.89 11.37
CA LEU A 91 7.17 -28.34 12.69
C LEU A 91 7.33 -27.18 13.69
N LEU A 92 7.73 -26.00 13.20
CA LEU A 92 7.91 -24.82 14.04
C LEU A 92 6.58 -24.13 14.34
N VAL A 93 5.73 -23.92 13.33
CA VAL A 93 4.44 -23.22 13.44
C VAL A 93 3.43 -24.07 14.22
N SER A 94 3.45 -25.41 14.11
CA SER A 94 2.56 -26.31 14.85
C SER A 94 2.64 -26.10 16.37
N ARG A 95 3.80 -25.71 16.90
CA ARG A 95 4.01 -25.41 18.32
C ARG A 95 3.16 -24.25 18.83
N TRP A 96 2.76 -23.35 17.94
CA TRP A 96 1.91 -22.21 18.29
C TRP A 96 0.43 -22.58 18.39
N LYS A 97 0.03 -23.69 17.77
CA LYS A 97 -1.38 -24.16 17.74
C LYS A 97 -2.30 -23.03 17.27
N CYS A 98 -1.98 -22.43 16.11
CA CYS A 98 -2.78 -21.37 15.55
C CYS A 98 -4.10 -21.89 14.99
N ASP A 99 -5.17 -21.10 15.14
CA ASP A 99 -6.51 -21.39 14.64
C ASP A 99 -6.72 -20.88 13.21
N LEU A 100 -5.87 -19.93 12.78
CA LEU A 100 -5.94 -19.29 11.47
C LEU A 100 -4.54 -18.94 10.99
N ILE A 101 -4.28 -19.13 9.69
CA ILE A 101 -3.08 -18.63 9.01
C ILE A 101 -3.48 -17.60 7.96
N ILE A 102 -2.84 -16.44 8.00
CA ILE A 102 -3.01 -15.35 7.02
C ILE A 102 -1.72 -15.19 6.23
N THR A 103 -1.79 -15.35 4.91
CA THR A 103 -0.69 -14.99 4.01
C THR A 103 -0.87 -13.55 3.55
N ASN A 104 0.05 -12.68 3.95
CA ASN A 104 -0.01 -11.25 3.66
C ASN A 104 0.71 -10.97 2.34
N THR A 105 -0.02 -10.72 1.30
CA THR A 105 0.27 -10.56 -0.12
C THR A 105 0.15 -11.86 -0.93
N ILE A 106 -0.19 -11.71 -2.23
CA ILE A 106 -0.21 -12.84 -3.17
C ILE A 106 1.22 -13.27 -3.58
N ASN A 107 2.23 -12.47 -3.27
CA ASN A 107 3.62 -12.73 -3.67
C ASN A 107 4.23 -13.98 -3.04
N ILE A 108 3.72 -14.45 -1.91
CA ILE A 108 4.22 -15.64 -1.20
C ILE A 108 3.13 -16.69 -1.05
N CYS A 109 3.51 -17.98 -1.01
CA CYS A 109 2.57 -19.10 -0.95
C CYS A 109 2.80 -20.07 0.22
N VAL A 110 3.97 -20.00 0.88
CA VAL A 110 4.36 -20.99 1.93
C VAL A 110 3.34 -21.05 3.06
N GLY A 111 2.77 -19.92 3.48
CA GLY A 111 1.73 -19.89 4.52
C GLY A 111 0.50 -20.72 4.16
N ALA A 112 0.07 -20.69 2.89
CA ALA A 112 -1.06 -21.47 2.43
C ALA A 112 -0.79 -22.98 2.45
N PHE A 113 0.41 -23.41 2.06
CA PHE A 113 0.81 -24.82 2.15
C PHE A 113 0.92 -25.30 3.60
N VAL A 114 1.52 -24.48 4.48
CA VAL A 114 1.60 -24.77 5.91
C VAL A 114 0.20 -24.93 6.52
N ALA A 115 -0.71 -24.02 6.22
CA ALA A 115 -2.09 -24.09 6.71
C ALA A 115 -2.78 -25.39 6.28
N ARG A 116 -2.68 -25.74 4.99
CA ARG A 116 -3.27 -26.97 4.44
C ARG A 116 -2.76 -28.24 5.13
N LEU A 117 -1.45 -28.31 5.39
CA LEU A 117 -0.83 -29.49 5.99
C LEU A 117 -1.07 -29.57 7.51
N LEU A 118 -1.29 -28.45 8.17
CA LEU A 118 -1.72 -28.40 9.57
C LEU A 118 -3.23 -28.58 9.76
N GLY A 119 -4.02 -28.61 8.69
CA GLY A 119 -5.49 -28.66 8.79
C GLY A 119 -6.11 -27.37 9.34
N VAL A 120 -5.42 -26.22 9.19
CA VAL A 120 -5.86 -24.92 9.72
C VAL A 120 -6.45 -24.09 8.57
N PRO A 121 -7.55 -23.34 8.77
CA PRO A 121 -8.08 -22.42 7.79
C PRO A 121 -7.02 -21.42 7.30
N HIS A 122 -7.04 -21.12 6.00
CA HIS A 122 -6.12 -20.18 5.38
C HIS A 122 -6.86 -19.01 4.76
N VAL A 123 -6.40 -17.79 5.07
CA VAL A 123 -6.86 -16.54 4.46
C VAL A 123 -5.74 -15.93 3.65
N TRP A 124 -6.02 -15.57 2.40
CA TRP A 124 -5.10 -14.76 1.61
C TRP A 124 -5.47 -13.30 1.70
N TYR A 125 -4.51 -12.42 2.07
CA TYR A 125 -4.71 -10.97 2.06
C TYR A 125 -4.04 -10.36 0.83
N PHE A 126 -4.82 -10.00 -0.18
CA PHE A 126 -4.37 -9.40 -1.44
C PHE A 126 -4.08 -7.92 -1.23
N ARG A 127 -2.82 -7.55 -1.35
CA ARG A 127 -2.30 -6.18 -1.11
C ARG A 127 -1.95 -5.45 -2.40
N GLU A 128 -1.86 -6.16 -3.51
CA GLU A 128 -1.40 -5.70 -4.81
C GLU A 128 -2.25 -6.29 -5.94
N PHE A 129 -2.22 -5.66 -7.09
CA PHE A 129 -2.73 -6.25 -8.32
C PHE A 129 -1.77 -7.30 -8.89
N GLY A 130 -0.46 -7.14 -8.66
CA GLY A 130 0.60 -8.01 -9.14
C GLY A 130 1.10 -7.62 -10.51
N PHE A 131 0.31 -7.79 -11.57
CA PHE A 131 0.73 -7.43 -12.92
C PHE A 131 0.56 -5.93 -13.23
N GLU A 132 -0.60 -5.34 -12.92
CA GLU A 132 -0.95 -3.97 -13.29
C GLU A 132 -0.10 -2.92 -12.56
N ASP A 133 0.23 -3.18 -11.31
CA ASP A 133 1.02 -2.28 -10.46
C ASP A 133 2.53 -2.56 -10.53
N HIS A 134 2.94 -3.84 -10.58
CA HIS A 134 4.34 -4.25 -10.48
C HIS A 134 4.89 -4.98 -11.73
N GLY A 135 4.04 -5.34 -12.71
CA GLY A 135 4.45 -6.15 -13.85
C GLY A 135 4.80 -7.60 -13.50
N TRP A 136 4.41 -8.07 -12.32
CA TRP A 136 4.76 -9.40 -11.82
C TRP A 136 3.93 -10.50 -12.48
N ARG A 137 4.56 -11.66 -12.64
CA ARG A 137 3.93 -12.86 -13.18
C ARG A 137 4.17 -14.06 -12.28
N PHE A 138 3.19 -14.96 -12.21
CA PHE A 138 3.32 -16.22 -11.50
C PHE A 138 4.38 -17.13 -12.12
N HIS A 139 5.19 -17.78 -11.31
CA HIS A 139 6.22 -18.71 -11.77
C HIS A 139 5.64 -19.90 -12.55
N LEU A 140 4.51 -20.42 -12.10
CA LEU A 140 3.81 -21.54 -12.72
C LEU A 140 2.81 -21.09 -13.80
N GLY A 141 2.69 -19.78 -14.07
CA GLY A 141 1.63 -19.21 -14.89
C GLY A 141 0.33 -19.01 -14.08
N GLU A 142 -0.62 -18.26 -14.64
CA GLU A 142 -1.84 -17.87 -13.92
C GLU A 142 -2.75 -19.05 -13.59
N LYS A 143 -3.10 -19.88 -14.59
CA LYS A 143 -4.06 -20.98 -14.39
C LYS A 143 -3.65 -21.97 -13.30
N PRO A 144 -2.42 -22.55 -13.29
CA PRO A 144 -1.99 -23.43 -12.20
C PRO A 144 -1.92 -22.72 -10.85
N SER A 145 -1.48 -21.46 -10.83
CA SER A 145 -1.37 -20.70 -9.59
C SER A 145 -2.74 -20.41 -8.96
N PHE A 146 -3.72 -19.99 -9.76
CA PHE A 146 -5.10 -19.80 -9.24
C PHE A 146 -5.77 -21.14 -8.88
N TRP A 147 -5.44 -22.23 -9.54
CA TRP A 147 -5.87 -23.56 -9.10
C TRP A 147 -5.35 -23.88 -7.68
N ILE A 148 -4.06 -23.59 -7.40
CA ILE A 148 -3.47 -23.76 -6.07
C ILE A 148 -4.17 -22.83 -5.06
N VAL A 149 -4.34 -21.53 -5.40
CA VAL A 149 -5.01 -20.56 -4.53
C VAL A 149 -6.41 -21.05 -4.15
N ASN A 150 -7.19 -21.52 -5.12
CA ASN A 150 -8.56 -22.01 -4.90
C ASN A 150 -8.62 -23.26 -3.99
N ARG A 151 -7.60 -24.11 -4.04
CA ARG A 151 -7.52 -25.30 -3.18
C ARG A 151 -7.09 -25.02 -1.75
N LEU A 152 -6.39 -23.91 -1.55
CA LEU A 152 -5.74 -23.59 -0.26
C LEU A 152 -6.43 -22.44 0.49
N THR A 153 -7.30 -21.67 -0.15
CA THR A 153 -7.90 -20.46 0.43
C THR A 153 -9.36 -20.71 0.80
N VAL A 154 -9.69 -20.47 2.05
CA VAL A 154 -11.10 -20.52 2.51
C VAL A 154 -11.78 -19.15 2.40
N LEU A 155 -11.00 -18.06 2.44
CA LEU A 155 -11.47 -16.69 2.36
C LEU A 155 -10.37 -15.77 1.85
N GLY A 156 -10.72 -14.78 1.02
CA GLY A 156 -9.83 -13.70 0.59
C GLY A 156 -10.14 -12.39 1.28
N LEU A 157 -9.10 -11.62 1.63
CA LEU A 157 -9.18 -10.22 2.01
C LEU A 157 -8.47 -9.40 0.93
N ALA A 158 -8.96 -8.22 0.62
CA ALA A 158 -8.36 -7.31 -0.35
C ALA A 158 -8.33 -5.88 0.19
N VAL A 159 -7.29 -5.13 -0.14
CA VAL A 159 -7.08 -3.77 0.38
C VAL A 159 -8.04 -2.73 -0.21
N SER A 160 -8.72 -3.07 -1.31
CA SER A 160 -9.68 -2.23 -2.01
C SER A 160 -10.70 -3.08 -2.76
N GLN A 161 -11.82 -2.48 -3.16
CA GLN A 161 -12.83 -3.13 -4.00
C GLN A 161 -12.25 -3.51 -5.37
N ALA A 162 -11.43 -2.66 -5.96
CA ALA A 162 -10.76 -2.93 -7.25
C ALA A 162 -9.89 -4.19 -7.17
N VAL A 163 -9.12 -4.38 -6.09
CA VAL A 163 -8.33 -5.59 -5.86
C VAL A 163 -9.25 -6.79 -5.60
N ALA A 164 -10.31 -6.62 -4.79
CA ALA A 164 -11.27 -7.68 -4.53
C ALA A 164 -11.93 -8.17 -5.82
N GLN A 165 -12.41 -7.26 -6.67
CA GLN A 165 -13.04 -7.58 -7.96
C GLN A 165 -12.07 -8.29 -8.91
N LYS A 166 -10.80 -7.88 -8.95
CA LYS A 166 -9.79 -8.56 -9.76
C LYS A 166 -9.64 -10.02 -9.36
N TYR A 167 -9.39 -10.28 -8.08
CA TYR A 167 -9.14 -11.63 -7.60
C TYR A 167 -10.40 -12.50 -7.59
N GLN A 168 -11.59 -11.93 -7.31
CA GLN A 168 -12.85 -12.66 -7.34
C GLN A 168 -13.15 -13.30 -8.71
N LYS A 169 -12.64 -12.75 -9.81
CA LYS A 169 -12.79 -13.35 -11.15
C LYS A 169 -12.14 -14.72 -11.28
N ASN A 170 -11.10 -15.01 -10.48
CA ASN A 170 -10.29 -16.23 -10.58
C ASN A 170 -10.35 -17.10 -9.31
N ILE A 171 -10.96 -16.59 -8.22
CA ILE A 171 -10.98 -17.25 -6.92
C ILE A 171 -12.42 -17.61 -6.57
N THR A 172 -12.63 -18.88 -6.18
CA THR A 172 -13.95 -19.41 -5.79
C THR A 172 -14.35 -18.99 -4.37
N ALA A 173 -13.37 -18.88 -3.47
CA ALA A 173 -13.59 -18.34 -2.13
C ALA A 173 -14.00 -16.87 -2.21
N LYS A 174 -14.88 -16.43 -1.31
CA LYS A 174 -15.31 -15.03 -1.26
C LYS A 174 -14.13 -14.12 -0.92
N VAL A 175 -13.97 -13.04 -1.70
CA VAL A 175 -12.95 -12.01 -1.48
C VAL A 175 -13.65 -10.75 -0.96
N HIS A 176 -13.35 -10.40 0.29
CA HIS A 176 -13.89 -9.21 0.95
C HIS A 176 -12.92 -8.04 0.82
N ASP A 177 -13.41 -6.87 0.49
CA ASP A 177 -12.65 -5.64 0.62
C ASP A 177 -12.50 -5.26 2.10
N LEU A 178 -11.33 -4.79 2.47
CA LEU A 178 -11.02 -4.36 3.83
C LEU A 178 -10.02 -3.20 3.78
N TYR A 179 -10.54 -1.97 3.79
CA TYR A 179 -9.73 -0.76 3.76
C TYR A 179 -8.87 -0.65 5.02
N GLN A 180 -7.61 -0.27 4.82
CA GLN A 180 -6.64 -0.23 5.91
C GLN A 180 -6.87 0.96 6.84
N PRO A 181 -6.74 0.75 8.16
CA PRO A 181 -6.71 1.84 9.12
C PRO A 181 -5.30 2.44 9.10
N ILE A 182 -5.10 3.55 8.45
CA ILE A 182 -3.80 4.20 8.44
C ILE A 182 -3.63 4.95 9.77
N TYR A 183 -2.76 4.43 10.64
CA TYR A 183 -2.37 5.14 11.86
C TYR A 183 -1.34 6.21 11.50
N THR A 184 -1.74 7.45 11.59
CA THR A 184 -0.77 8.53 11.69
C THR A 184 -0.31 8.56 13.15
N TYR A 185 0.86 7.98 13.43
CA TYR A 185 1.49 8.00 14.76
C TYR A 185 1.98 9.43 15.06
N HIS A 186 1.05 10.32 15.44
CA HIS A 186 1.37 11.71 15.76
C HIS A 186 0.69 12.12 17.06
N SER A 187 1.35 11.78 18.15
CA SER A 187 1.02 12.29 19.47
C SER A 187 1.64 13.67 19.78
N SER A 188 2.31 14.34 18.82
CA SER A 188 3.09 15.54 19.16
C SER A 188 3.25 16.59 18.06
N TYR A 189 2.39 16.64 17.06
CA TYR A 189 2.42 17.78 16.14
C TYR A 189 1.32 18.78 16.52
N PRO A 190 1.65 20.06 16.72
CA PRO A 190 0.69 21.08 17.07
C PRO A 190 -0.38 21.19 15.98
N ASP A 191 -1.63 21.37 16.37
CA ASP A 191 -2.76 21.67 15.46
C ASP A 191 -2.60 23.04 14.76
N VAL A 192 -1.54 23.76 15.06
CA VAL A 192 -1.22 25.07 14.50
C VAL A 192 -0.13 24.89 13.46
N PHE A 193 -0.53 24.83 12.21
CA PHE A 193 0.40 25.01 11.09
C PHE A 193 0.85 26.46 11.08
N PRO A 194 2.17 26.75 10.94
CA PRO A 194 2.57 28.09 10.62
C PRO A 194 1.81 28.51 9.36
N ASP A 195 1.20 29.67 9.41
CA ASP A 195 0.65 30.35 8.24
C ASP A 195 1.80 30.54 7.23
N ASN A 196 2.07 29.49 6.48
CA ASN A 196 3.06 29.54 5.42
C ASN A 196 2.37 30.23 4.24
N LYS A 197 2.21 31.56 4.36
CA LYS A 197 1.81 32.44 3.28
C LYS A 197 2.92 32.49 2.22
N GLN A 198 3.20 31.33 1.63
CA GLN A 198 3.87 31.33 0.34
C GLN A 198 2.84 31.76 -0.69
N SER A 199 3.19 32.75 -1.49
CA SER A 199 2.37 33.21 -2.62
C SER A 199 2.22 32.15 -3.74
N GLN A 200 2.61 30.91 -3.48
CA GLN A 200 2.79 29.86 -4.46
C GLN A 200 2.31 28.51 -3.91
N LEU A 201 1.44 27.82 -4.65
CA LEU A 201 0.94 26.49 -4.30
C LEU A 201 2.09 25.46 -4.27
N THR A 202 2.17 24.67 -3.20
CA THR A 202 3.16 23.60 -3.05
C THR A 202 2.50 22.23 -3.21
N CYS A 203 2.80 21.54 -4.30
CA CYS A 203 2.44 20.15 -4.52
C CYS A 203 3.51 19.22 -3.92
N ILE A 204 3.09 18.08 -3.42
CA ILE A 204 4.00 17.03 -2.93
C ILE A 204 3.68 15.68 -3.57
N ILE A 205 4.72 14.94 -3.97
CA ILE A 205 4.61 13.54 -4.36
C ILE A 205 5.49 12.69 -3.44
N VAL A 206 4.92 11.64 -2.85
CA VAL A 206 5.59 10.79 -1.86
C VAL A 206 5.58 9.34 -2.31
N GLY A 207 6.74 8.71 -2.33
CA GLY A 207 6.87 7.29 -2.64
C GLY A 207 8.25 6.92 -3.18
N SER A 208 8.46 5.62 -3.38
CA SER A 208 9.69 5.12 -4.00
C SER A 208 9.84 5.66 -5.42
N LEU A 209 11.07 6.08 -5.78
CA LEU A 209 11.38 6.52 -7.13
C LEU A 209 11.48 5.30 -8.04
N GLN A 210 10.45 5.06 -8.85
CA GLN A 210 10.36 3.95 -9.80
C GLN A 210 9.33 4.25 -10.89
N GLU A 211 9.50 3.68 -12.07
CA GLU A 211 8.68 3.95 -13.27
C GLU A 211 7.17 3.81 -13.04
N GLY A 212 6.76 2.84 -12.22
CA GLY A 212 5.34 2.64 -11.91
C GLY A 212 4.69 3.77 -11.11
N LYS A 213 5.49 4.63 -10.44
CA LYS A 213 5.01 5.79 -9.66
C LYS A 213 4.92 7.07 -10.48
N ARG A 214 5.53 7.10 -11.67
CA ARG A 214 5.37 8.16 -12.68
C ARG A 214 5.56 9.58 -12.15
N GLN A 215 6.61 9.78 -11.35
CA GLN A 215 6.96 11.12 -10.88
C GLN A 215 7.26 12.10 -12.05
N GLU A 216 7.63 11.57 -13.21
CA GLU A 216 7.81 12.35 -14.44
C GLU A 216 6.55 13.08 -14.88
N ASP A 217 5.34 12.53 -14.63
CA ASP A 217 4.08 13.20 -14.99
C ASP A 217 3.88 14.46 -14.15
N ALA A 218 4.21 14.40 -12.84
CA ALA A 218 4.18 15.56 -11.97
C ALA A 218 5.18 16.62 -12.43
N ILE A 219 6.42 16.25 -12.77
CA ILE A 219 7.44 17.19 -13.25
C ILE A 219 7.00 17.88 -14.55
N ARG A 220 6.44 17.11 -15.50
CA ARG A 220 5.93 17.67 -16.76
C ARG A 220 4.74 18.62 -16.54
N ALA A 221 3.83 18.26 -15.63
CA ALA A 221 2.70 19.13 -15.28
C ALA A 221 3.17 20.46 -14.68
N ILE A 222 4.22 20.44 -13.83
CA ILE A 222 4.83 21.68 -13.31
C ILE A 222 5.48 22.50 -14.44
N GLY A 223 6.11 21.85 -15.42
CA GLY A 223 6.65 22.53 -16.61
C GLY A 223 5.56 23.25 -17.40
N GLU A 224 4.45 22.58 -17.66
CA GLU A 224 3.27 23.13 -18.34
C GLU A 224 2.71 24.37 -17.61
N LEU A 225 2.59 24.30 -16.27
CA LEU A 225 2.09 25.40 -15.45
C LEU A 225 3.05 26.59 -15.43
N ARG A 226 4.37 26.34 -15.34
CA ARG A 226 5.37 27.41 -15.44
C ARG A 226 5.30 28.13 -16.78
N ASP A 227 5.15 27.40 -17.88
CA ASP A 227 5.06 28.01 -19.23
C ASP A 227 3.80 28.86 -19.40
N GLN A 228 2.76 28.60 -18.61
CA GLN A 228 1.56 29.40 -18.46
C GLN A 228 1.71 30.56 -17.46
N GLY A 229 2.87 30.74 -16.82
CA GLY A 229 3.12 31.79 -15.84
C GLY A 229 2.47 31.51 -14.45
N ILE A 230 2.06 30.27 -14.19
CA ILE A 230 1.40 29.87 -12.93
C ILE A 230 2.46 29.38 -11.93
N PRO A 231 2.64 30.04 -10.76
CA PRO A 231 3.66 29.70 -9.80
C PRO A 231 3.26 28.49 -8.95
N VAL A 232 3.90 27.33 -9.17
CA VAL A 232 3.69 26.11 -8.40
C VAL A 232 5.04 25.48 -8.06
N GLN A 233 5.18 24.96 -6.85
CA GLN A 233 6.33 24.15 -6.43
C GLN A 233 5.96 22.67 -6.37
N LEU A 234 6.95 21.79 -6.63
CA LEU A 234 6.84 20.35 -6.47
C LEU A 234 7.91 19.82 -5.50
N TRP A 235 7.46 19.17 -4.45
CA TRP A 235 8.32 18.43 -3.54
C TRP A 235 8.25 16.94 -3.86
N VAL A 236 9.42 16.34 -4.14
CA VAL A 236 9.57 14.92 -4.41
C VAL A 236 10.23 14.27 -3.20
N VAL A 237 9.46 13.47 -2.46
CA VAL A 237 9.90 12.82 -1.22
C VAL A 237 9.95 11.32 -1.41
N GLY A 238 11.13 10.73 -1.24
CA GLY A 238 11.37 9.30 -1.33
C GLY A 238 12.69 8.98 -2.00
N GLY A 239 13.16 7.77 -1.80
CA GLY A 239 14.31 7.17 -2.46
C GLY A 239 13.89 6.02 -3.36
N GLY A 240 14.84 5.36 -4.03
CA GLY A 240 14.50 4.19 -4.86
C GLY A 240 15.53 3.87 -5.93
N ASN A 241 15.07 3.56 -7.13
CA ASN A 241 15.92 3.20 -8.25
C ASN A 241 16.80 4.40 -8.68
N ARG A 242 18.12 4.23 -8.60
CA ARG A 242 19.09 5.30 -8.90
C ARG A 242 18.97 5.77 -10.36
N VAL A 243 18.82 4.84 -11.31
CA VAL A 243 18.73 5.19 -12.74
C VAL A 243 17.49 6.05 -12.98
N TYR A 244 16.36 5.68 -12.39
CA TYR A 244 15.13 6.46 -12.51
C TYR A 244 15.23 7.81 -11.77
N ALA A 245 15.89 7.86 -10.62
CA ALA A 245 16.14 9.12 -9.91
C ALA A 245 17.00 10.08 -10.73
N ASP A 246 18.04 9.57 -11.41
CA ASP A 246 18.89 10.37 -12.28
C ASP A 246 18.13 10.82 -13.53
N PHE A 247 17.28 9.98 -14.11
CA PHE A 247 16.34 10.36 -15.18
C PHE A 247 15.43 11.53 -14.78
N LEU A 248 14.80 11.47 -13.59
CA LEU A 248 13.93 12.56 -13.11
C LEU A 248 14.70 13.87 -12.90
N LYS A 249 15.93 13.81 -12.36
CA LYS A 249 16.78 15.00 -12.20
C LYS A 249 17.20 15.59 -13.54
N ASN A 250 17.47 14.75 -14.54
CA ASN A 250 17.77 15.22 -15.89
C ASN A 250 16.54 15.89 -16.51
N LEU A 251 15.36 15.29 -16.37
CA LEU A 251 14.10 15.87 -16.84
C LEU A 251 13.87 17.28 -16.25
N VAL A 252 14.14 17.46 -14.94
CA VAL A 252 14.05 18.77 -14.29
C VAL A 252 15.01 19.78 -14.91
N ARG A 253 16.26 19.37 -15.22
CA ARG A 253 17.26 20.28 -15.87
C ARG A 253 16.88 20.62 -17.30
N GLU A 254 16.49 19.62 -18.09
CA GLU A 254 16.07 19.78 -19.50
C GLU A 254 14.89 20.74 -19.64
N HIS A 255 13.96 20.70 -18.68
CA HIS A 255 12.82 21.61 -18.65
C HIS A 255 13.07 22.89 -17.85
N ASN A 256 14.30 23.20 -17.38
CA ASN A 256 14.64 24.37 -16.57
C ASN A 256 13.75 24.56 -15.34
N LEU A 257 13.46 23.46 -14.59
CA LEU A 257 12.57 23.44 -13.43
C LEU A 257 13.31 23.35 -12.07
N THR A 258 14.60 23.69 -12.03
CA THR A 258 15.44 23.55 -10.83
C THR A 258 14.94 24.39 -9.65
N GLU A 259 14.29 25.52 -9.92
CA GLU A 259 13.71 26.39 -8.89
C GLU A 259 12.35 25.89 -8.39
N GLN A 260 11.60 25.15 -9.24
CA GLN A 260 10.25 24.68 -8.93
C GLN A 260 10.24 23.29 -8.29
N VAL A 261 11.22 22.42 -8.60
CA VAL A 261 11.20 21.01 -8.17
C VAL A 261 12.30 20.74 -7.15
N LYS A 262 11.93 20.31 -5.95
CA LYS A 262 12.85 19.94 -4.85
C LYS A 262 12.80 18.47 -4.55
N PHE A 263 13.97 17.80 -4.55
CA PHE A 263 14.12 16.40 -4.16
C PHE A 263 14.64 16.30 -2.72
N PHE A 264 13.88 15.62 -1.84
CA PHE A 264 14.24 15.45 -0.43
C PHE A 264 14.92 14.08 -0.15
N GLY A 265 14.86 13.15 -1.13
CA GLY A 265 15.40 11.81 -0.95
C GLY A 265 14.59 10.95 0.04
N GLN A 266 15.21 9.89 0.52
CA GLN A 266 14.60 8.99 1.50
C GLN A 266 14.53 9.66 2.87
N VAL A 267 13.35 9.71 3.46
CA VAL A 267 13.09 10.29 4.79
C VAL A 267 12.55 9.22 5.75
N ASN A 268 12.69 9.43 7.04
CA ASN A 268 12.12 8.53 8.07
C ASN A 268 10.60 8.62 8.14
N SER A 269 10.05 9.81 7.92
CA SER A 269 8.60 10.07 7.86
C SER A 269 8.33 11.16 6.82
N ALA A 270 7.41 10.88 5.91
CA ALA A 270 6.97 11.87 4.93
C ALA A 270 5.88 12.81 5.48
N PHE A 271 5.26 12.46 6.59
CA PHE A 271 4.11 13.18 7.12
C PHE A 271 4.39 14.67 7.42
N PRO A 272 5.54 15.08 8.02
CA PRO A 272 5.86 16.50 8.22
C PRO A 272 5.92 17.30 6.90
N TYR A 273 6.38 16.66 5.81
CA TYR A 273 6.42 17.29 4.49
C TYR A 273 5.01 17.42 3.90
N ILE A 274 4.17 16.38 4.07
CA ILE A 274 2.76 16.40 3.67
C ILE A 274 2.00 17.52 4.40
N GLN A 275 2.26 17.70 5.68
CA GLN A 275 1.64 18.76 6.48
C GLN A 275 1.97 20.18 5.96
N GLN A 276 3.19 20.40 5.49
CA GLN A 276 3.65 21.69 4.97
C GLN A 276 3.23 21.95 3.52
N ALA A 277 2.99 20.92 2.73
CA ALA A 277 2.49 21.05 1.37
C ALA A 277 1.01 21.42 1.35
N ASP A 278 0.51 21.86 0.20
CA ASP A 278 -0.89 22.24 0.00
C ASP A 278 -1.70 21.09 -0.63
N VAL A 279 -1.11 20.33 -1.54
CA VAL A 279 -1.77 19.30 -2.34
C VAL A 279 -0.88 18.08 -2.47
N LEU A 280 -1.44 16.87 -2.28
CA LEU A 280 -0.76 15.62 -2.63
C LEU A 280 -1.03 15.25 -4.08
N LEU A 281 0.02 14.91 -4.83
CA LEU A 281 -0.07 14.30 -6.16
C LEU A 281 0.18 12.80 -6.07
N LEU A 282 -0.67 11.99 -6.70
CA LEU A 282 -0.52 10.55 -6.85
C LEU A 282 -0.52 10.18 -8.33
N CYS A 283 0.66 10.07 -8.93
CA CYS A 283 0.82 9.84 -10.37
C CYS A 283 0.96 8.36 -10.75
N SER A 284 0.87 7.46 -9.79
CA SER A 284 1.09 6.03 -10.01
C SER A 284 0.19 5.46 -11.12
N ARG A 285 0.78 4.62 -11.98
CA ARG A 285 0.05 3.94 -13.06
C ARG A 285 -1.16 3.16 -12.57
N CYS A 286 -0.99 2.48 -11.45
CA CYS A 286 -2.04 1.73 -10.77
C CYS A 286 -1.65 1.55 -9.29
N GLU A 287 -2.57 1.83 -8.38
CA GLU A 287 -2.40 1.58 -6.94
C GLU A 287 -3.48 0.62 -6.45
N ALA A 288 -3.07 -0.36 -5.68
CA ALA A 288 -4.02 -1.22 -4.99
C ALA A 288 -4.75 -0.46 -3.87
N PHE A 289 -3.98 0.30 -3.08
CA PHE A 289 -4.46 1.23 -2.05
C PHE A 289 -3.32 2.15 -1.65
N ALA A 290 -3.46 3.43 -1.90
CA ALA A 290 -2.42 4.40 -1.63
C ALA A 290 -2.48 4.91 -0.17
N ARG A 291 -1.60 4.40 0.70
CA ARG A 291 -1.51 4.81 2.11
C ARG A 291 -1.29 6.32 2.24
N VAL A 292 -0.41 6.88 1.41
CA VAL A 292 -0.07 8.30 1.42
C VAL A 292 -1.26 9.21 1.12
N VAL A 293 -2.23 8.75 0.33
CA VAL A 293 -3.50 9.47 0.09
C VAL A 293 -4.26 9.66 1.40
N VAL A 294 -4.40 8.60 2.19
CA VAL A 294 -5.07 8.68 3.49
C VAL A 294 -4.28 9.56 4.46
N GLU A 295 -2.95 9.49 4.44
CA GLU A 295 -2.08 10.34 5.26
C GLU A 295 -2.27 11.83 4.90
N ALA A 296 -2.30 12.17 3.61
CA ALA A 296 -2.55 13.52 3.14
C ALA A 296 -3.95 14.03 3.51
N MET A 297 -4.97 13.20 3.31
CA MET A 297 -6.34 13.54 3.68
C MET A 297 -6.49 13.78 5.18
N LYS A 298 -5.85 12.96 6.03
CA LYS A 298 -5.82 13.17 7.49
C LYS A 298 -5.09 14.44 7.88
N ALA A 299 -4.10 14.86 7.10
CA ALA A 299 -3.44 16.16 7.24
C ALA A 299 -4.27 17.33 6.69
N GLY A 300 -5.47 17.09 6.18
CA GLY A 300 -6.34 18.12 5.60
C GLY A 300 -5.90 18.61 4.23
N LYS A 301 -5.19 17.76 3.46
CA LYS A 301 -4.72 18.11 2.13
C LYS A 301 -5.59 17.43 1.07
N PRO A 302 -6.09 18.19 0.05
CA PRO A 302 -6.73 17.59 -1.10
C PRO A 302 -5.71 16.78 -1.91
N VAL A 303 -6.22 15.83 -2.70
CA VAL A 303 -5.38 14.93 -3.49
C VAL A 303 -5.74 15.03 -4.97
N VAL A 304 -4.72 15.12 -5.83
CA VAL A 304 -4.90 14.92 -7.27
C VAL A 304 -4.25 13.58 -7.63
N GLY A 305 -5.07 12.60 -8.02
CA GLY A 305 -4.62 11.22 -8.26
C GLY A 305 -5.07 10.67 -9.60
N THR A 306 -4.38 9.60 -10.06
CA THR A 306 -4.76 8.90 -11.29
C THR A 306 -6.11 8.20 -11.17
N ARG A 307 -6.91 8.23 -12.22
CA ARG A 307 -8.17 7.49 -12.35
C ARG A 307 -7.90 6.01 -12.62
N SER A 308 -7.29 5.32 -11.64
CA SER A 308 -6.90 3.91 -11.80
C SER A 308 -6.88 3.16 -10.47
N GLY A 309 -7.11 1.84 -10.55
CA GLY A 309 -7.02 0.93 -9.40
C GLY A 309 -7.86 1.37 -8.20
N GLY A 310 -7.32 1.23 -6.99
CA GLY A 310 -7.96 1.65 -5.74
C GLY A 310 -7.98 3.16 -5.49
N THR A 311 -7.28 3.96 -6.32
CA THR A 311 -7.26 5.43 -6.17
C THR A 311 -8.66 6.03 -6.33
N VAL A 312 -9.47 5.47 -7.25
CA VAL A 312 -10.84 5.94 -7.50
C VAL A 312 -11.80 5.72 -6.32
N GLU A 313 -11.43 4.85 -5.39
CA GLU A 313 -12.19 4.58 -4.16
C GLU A 313 -11.82 5.55 -3.04
N GLN A 314 -10.64 6.15 -3.12
CA GLN A 314 -10.11 7.07 -2.13
C GLN A 314 -10.42 8.54 -2.47
N ILE A 315 -10.58 8.87 -3.75
CA ILE A 315 -10.78 10.25 -4.21
C ILE A 315 -12.19 10.40 -4.78
N GLN A 316 -12.95 11.30 -4.20
CA GLN A 316 -14.26 11.74 -4.68
C GLN A 316 -14.10 13.07 -5.41
N GLU A 317 -14.34 13.04 -6.73
CA GLU A 317 -14.14 14.18 -7.64
C GLU A 317 -14.82 15.45 -7.14
N GLY A 318 -14.06 16.54 -6.98
CA GLY A 318 -14.54 17.83 -6.52
C GLY A 318 -14.87 17.93 -5.02
N PHE A 319 -14.89 16.81 -4.28
CA PHE A 319 -15.20 16.79 -2.86
C PHE A 319 -13.95 16.78 -1.97
N ASN A 320 -13.04 15.82 -2.16
CA ASN A 320 -11.81 15.68 -1.39
C ASN A 320 -10.55 15.71 -2.26
N GLY A 321 -10.71 15.95 -3.57
CA GLY A 321 -9.65 16.01 -4.55
C GLY A 321 -10.15 15.87 -5.97
N PHE A 322 -9.23 15.60 -6.89
CA PHE A 322 -9.51 15.38 -8.30
C PHE A 322 -8.86 14.09 -8.82
N LEU A 323 -9.49 13.48 -9.80
CA LEU A 323 -8.94 12.39 -10.58
C LEU A 323 -8.52 12.89 -11.96
N TYR A 324 -7.37 12.43 -12.45
CA TYR A 324 -6.89 12.71 -13.79
C TYR A 324 -6.59 11.40 -14.54
N GLU A 325 -6.61 11.45 -15.90
CA GLU A 325 -6.39 10.27 -16.72
C GLU A 325 -4.91 9.84 -16.67
N PRO A 326 -4.61 8.55 -16.42
CA PRO A 326 -3.23 8.04 -16.38
C PRO A 326 -2.44 8.45 -17.60
N TYR A 327 -1.17 8.82 -17.41
CA TYR A 327 -0.24 9.30 -18.47
C TYR A 327 -0.58 10.67 -19.08
N ASN A 328 -1.66 11.33 -18.66
CA ASN A 328 -2.08 12.64 -19.16
C ASN A 328 -1.64 13.74 -18.18
N TYR A 329 -0.35 14.16 -18.30
CA TYR A 329 0.17 15.23 -17.44
C TYR A 329 -0.47 16.60 -17.72
N GLN A 330 -1.07 16.82 -18.89
CA GLN A 330 -1.83 18.05 -19.21
C GLN A 330 -3.13 18.10 -18.39
N ASP A 331 -3.83 16.97 -18.25
CA ASP A 331 -5.01 16.89 -17.38
C ASP A 331 -4.61 17.10 -15.90
N LEU A 332 -3.48 16.51 -15.47
CA LEU A 332 -2.90 16.79 -14.15
C LEU A 332 -2.62 18.28 -13.95
N ALA A 333 -1.98 18.94 -14.92
CA ALA A 333 -1.71 20.37 -14.89
C ALA A 333 -3.00 21.19 -14.78
N ALA A 334 -4.04 20.83 -15.56
CA ALA A 334 -5.34 21.49 -15.50
C ALA A 334 -6.00 21.38 -14.11
N LYS A 335 -5.91 20.20 -13.46
CA LYS A 335 -6.43 20.01 -12.08
C LYS A 335 -5.64 20.84 -11.06
N ILE A 336 -4.31 20.89 -11.18
CA ILE A 336 -3.46 21.73 -10.31
C ILE A 336 -3.78 23.23 -10.53
N ARG A 337 -3.91 23.66 -11.78
CA ARG A 337 -4.31 25.02 -12.12
C ARG A 337 -5.64 25.40 -11.44
N TYR A 338 -6.65 24.53 -11.53
CA TYR A 338 -7.92 24.77 -10.87
C TYR A 338 -7.75 25.04 -9.37
N LEU A 339 -6.89 24.26 -8.68
CA LEU A 339 -6.62 24.44 -7.26
C LEU A 339 -5.90 25.76 -6.95
N VAL A 340 -5.04 26.26 -7.86
CA VAL A 340 -4.41 27.57 -7.75
C VAL A 340 -5.45 28.69 -7.92
N ASP A 341 -6.29 28.58 -8.94
CA ASP A 341 -7.29 29.61 -9.29
C ASP A 341 -8.44 29.69 -8.26
N HIS A 342 -8.68 28.59 -7.47
CA HIS A 342 -9.79 28.48 -6.52
C HIS A 342 -9.33 28.14 -5.08
N PRO A 343 -8.56 29.00 -4.41
CA PRO A 343 -7.93 28.70 -3.12
C PRO A 343 -8.92 28.38 -1.99
N LYS A 344 -10.11 29.01 -2.00
CA LYS A 344 -11.16 28.71 -1.00
C LYS A 344 -11.74 27.31 -1.17
N GLU A 345 -11.96 26.89 -2.42
CA GLU A 345 -12.47 25.54 -2.71
C GLU A 345 -11.41 24.49 -2.40
N THR A 346 -10.14 24.80 -2.69
CA THR A 346 -8.98 23.95 -2.35
C THR A 346 -8.91 23.71 -0.83
N GLN A 347 -9.07 24.77 -0.02
CA GLN A 347 -9.12 24.65 1.43
C GLN A 347 -10.34 23.81 1.88
N GLN A 348 -11.52 24.04 1.28
CA GLN A 348 -12.71 23.26 1.58
C GLN A 348 -12.54 21.77 1.22
N MET A 349 -11.93 21.46 0.07
CA MET A 349 -11.60 20.08 -0.30
C MET A 349 -10.66 19.42 0.72
N GLY A 350 -9.66 20.14 1.21
CA GLY A 350 -8.77 19.66 2.27
C GLY A 350 -9.53 19.35 3.57
N HIS A 351 -10.44 20.23 3.97
CA HIS A 351 -11.31 20.00 5.12
C HIS A 351 -12.21 18.76 4.94
N ASN A 352 -12.84 18.63 3.79
CA ASN A 352 -13.65 17.46 3.43
C ASN A 352 -12.82 16.17 3.42
N ALA A 353 -11.61 16.22 2.86
CA ALA A 353 -10.67 15.11 2.85
C ALA A 353 -10.36 14.62 4.27
N ARG A 354 -10.07 15.56 5.19
CA ARG A 354 -9.82 15.24 6.60
C ARG A 354 -11.04 14.58 7.25
N GLN A 355 -12.20 15.20 7.15
CA GLN A 355 -13.42 14.67 7.76
C GLN A 355 -13.76 13.28 7.22
N TRP A 356 -13.69 13.09 5.91
CA TRP A 356 -13.99 11.82 5.28
C TRP A 356 -12.98 10.73 5.69
N SER A 357 -11.69 11.02 5.65
CA SER A 357 -10.65 10.05 6.00
C SER A 357 -10.69 9.63 7.47
N MET A 358 -10.99 10.59 8.36
CA MET A 358 -11.14 10.34 9.80
C MET A 358 -12.40 9.51 10.15
N ARG A 359 -13.38 9.42 9.24
CA ARG A 359 -14.57 8.57 9.40
C ARG A 359 -14.42 7.22 8.70
N THR A 360 -13.69 7.18 7.59
CA THR A 360 -13.65 6.00 6.70
C THR A 360 -12.50 5.05 7.05
N PHE A 361 -11.30 5.58 7.33
CA PHE A 361 -10.08 4.79 7.55
C PHE A 361 -9.70 4.76 9.03
N THR A 362 -10.66 4.31 9.87
CA THR A 362 -10.48 4.24 11.32
C THR A 362 -10.14 2.83 11.77
N ARG A 363 -9.58 2.73 12.97
CA ARG A 363 -9.27 1.46 13.61
C ARG A 363 -10.55 0.69 13.94
N GLU A 364 -11.54 1.40 14.45
CA GLU A 364 -12.83 0.85 14.89
C GLU A 364 -13.56 0.18 13.72
N ARG A 365 -13.71 0.89 12.61
CA ARG A 365 -14.34 0.32 11.40
C ARG A 365 -13.60 -0.89 10.85
N TYR A 366 -12.27 -0.84 10.88
CA TYR A 366 -11.45 -1.96 10.47
C TYR A 366 -11.65 -3.18 11.40
N GLN A 367 -11.68 -2.95 12.73
CA GLN A 367 -11.91 -4.00 13.71
C GLN A 367 -13.30 -4.63 13.56
N GLU A 368 -14.33 -3.81 13.43
CA GLU A 368 -15.71 -4.29 13.20
C GLU A 368 -15.79 -5.15 11.93
N LYS A 369 -15.25 -4.65 10.81
CA LYS A 369 -15.34 -5.36 9.53
C LYS A 369 -14.50 -6.64 9.52
N ILE A 370 -13.28 -6.65 10.09
CA ILE A 370 -12.48 -7.88 10.15
C ILE A 370 -13.11 -8.90 11.10
N ALA A 371 -13.71 -8.47 12.22
CA ALA A 371 -14.41 -9.36 13.14
C ALA A 371 -15.62 -10.00 12.45
N GLU A 372 -16.43 -9.23 11.75
CA GLU A 372 -17.55 -9.72 10.94
C GLU A 372 -17.09 -10.76 9.91
N ILE A 373 -16.04 -10.45 9.14
CA ILE A 373 -15.53 -11.35 8.10
C ILE A 373 -15.02 -12.66 8.73
N LEU A 374 -14.24 -12.59 9.82
CA LEU A 374 -13.69 -13.78 10.46
C LEU A 374 -14.76 -14.61 11.18
N SER A 375 -15.88 -14.01 11.61
CA SER A 375 -16.99 -14.75 12.20
C SER A 375 -17.61 -15.77 11.23
N GLN A 376 -17.57 -15.49 9.91
CA GLN A 376 -18.03 -16.40 8.87
C GLN A 376 -17.22 -17.72 8.83
N LEU A 377 -15.94 -17.68 9.24
CA LEU A 377 -15.11 -18.89 9.35
C LEU A 377 -15.44 -19.74 10.58
N SER A 378 -16.16 -19.17 11.55
CA SER A 378 -16.54 -19.87 12.79
C SER A 378 -17.87 -20.61 12.69
N SER A 379 -18.69 -20.24 11.68
CA SER A 379 -20.07 -20.72 11.49
C SER A 379 -20.19 -21.91 10.51
N GLY A 380 -19.12 -22.27 9.83
CA GLY A 380 -19.02 -23.42 8.94
C GLY A 380 -18.03 -24.45 9.51
#